data_e9be18d846634da40df6074342c56b61
#
_entry.id   e9be18d846634da40df6074342c56b61
#
_cell.length_a   1.000
_cell.length_b   1.000
_cell.length_c   1.000
_cell.angle_alpha   90.00
_cell.angle_beta   90.00
_cell.angle_gamma   90.00
#
_symmetry.space_group_name_H-M   'P 1'
#
loop_
_entity.id
_entity.type
_entity.pdbx_description
1 polymer ?
#
loop_
_entity_poly.entity_id
_entity_poly.type
_entity_poly.pdbx_seq_one_letter_code
_entity_poly.pdbx_strand_id
1 'polypeptide(L)' 'NEANATAVVLLLVVLLMNTLSALAAKKLTKK' A
#
# COMPACT_ATOMS: atom_id res chain seq x y z
N ASN A 1 0.25 -7.38 23.66
CA ASN A 1 0.41 -6.60 23.30
C ASN A 1 -0.56 -6.06 22.70
N GLU A 2 -0.88 -5.36 22.83
CA GLU A 2 -1.72 -4.93 22.39
C GLU A 2 -1.61 -4.36 21.24
N ALA A 3 -0.97 -4.63 20.66
CA ALA A 3 -0.79 -4.06 19.49
C ALA A 3 -2.04 -3.91 18.86
N ASN A 4 -2.29 -2.97 18.24
CA ASN A 4 -3.45 -2.85 17.61
C ASN A 4 -3.41 -3.59 16.35
N ALA A 5 -3.91 -4.70 16.22
CA ALA A 5 -3.97 -5.47 15.00
C ALA A 5 -4.67 -4.65 13.92
N THR A 6 -5.65 -3.91 14.31
CA THR A 6 -6.38 -3.11 13.34
C THR A 6 -5.47 -2.06 12.72
N ALA A 7 -4.66 -1.45 13.52
CA ALA A 7 -3.76 -0.43 13.02
C ALA A 7 -2.73 -1.03 12.07
N VAL A 8 -2.27 -2.21 12.41
CA VAL A 8 -1.29 -2.88 11.57
C VAL A 8 -1.90 -3.24 10.22
N VAL A 9 -3.11 -3.72 10.25
CA VAL A 9 -3.79 -4.08 9.01
C VAL A 9 -3.99 -2.84 8.15
N LEU A 10 -4.35 -1.75 8.78
CA LEU A 10 -4.56 -0.53 8.03
C LEU A 10 -3.25 -0.07 7.39
N LEU A 11 -2.19 -0.17 8.14
CA LEU A 11 -0.90 0.24 7.63
C LEU A 11 -0.52 -0.62 6.43
N LEU A 12 -0.75 -1.90 6.52
CA LEU A 12 -0.43 -2.81 5.43
C LEU A 12 -1.26 -2.50 4.19
N VAL A 13 -2.52 -2.21 4.40
CA VAL A 13 -3.41 -1.91 3.29
C VAL A 13 -2.94 -0.65 2.58
N VAL A 14 -2.61 0.37 3.34
CA VAL A 14 -2.17 1.62 2.76
C VAL A 14 -0.88 1.40 1.99
N LEU A 15 0.02 0.63 2.56
CA LEU A 15 1.30 0.37 1.91
C LEU A 15 1.07 -0.38 0.60
N LEU A 16 0.18 -1.34 0.62
CA LEU A 16 -0.11 -2.11 -0.57
C LEU A 16 -0.71 -1.21 -1.65
N MET A 17 -1.65 -0.40 -1.29
CA MET A 17 -2.29 0.47 -2.25
C MET A 17 -1.29 1.45 -2.85
N ASN A 18 -0.40 1.95 -2.03
CA ASN A 18 0.61 2.87 -2.52
C ASN A 18 1.52 2.17 -3.52
N THR A 19 1.92 0.96 -3.21
CA THR A 19 2.81 0.22 -4.09
C THR A 19 2.11 -0.09 -5.41
N LEU A 20 0.88 -0.53 -5.31
CA LEU A 20 0.14 -0.87 -6.52
C LEU A 20 -0.05 0.37 -7.39
N SER A 21 -0.35 1.47 -6.75
CA SER A 21 -0.57 2.69 -7.47
C SER A 21 0.70 3.09 -8.22
N ALA A 22 1.82 2.97 -7.57
CA ALA A 22 3.09 3.34 -8.18
C ALA A 22 3.39 2.43 -9.36
N LEU A 23 3.15 1.15 -9.19
CA LEU A 23 3.41 0.21 -10.26
C LEU A 23 2.50 0.46 -11.45
N ALA A 24 1.25 0.73 -11.16
CA ALA A 24 0.29 0.98 -12.23
C ALA A 24 0.67 2.23 -13.01
N ALA A 25 1.04 3.26 -12.29
CA ALA A 25 1.42 4.50 -12.94
C ALA A 25 2.65 4.28 -13.80
N LYS A 26 3.60 3.52 -13.30
CA LYS A 26 4.80 3.27 -14.05
C LYS A 26 4.48 2.50 -15.31
N LYS A 27 3.58 1.55 -15.24
CA LYS A 27 3.25 0.81 -16.39
C LYS A 27 2.49 1.62 -17.39
N LEU A 28 1.54 2.40 -16.94
CA LEU A 28 0.74 3.19 -17.85
C LEU A 28 1.52 4.35 -18.40
N THR A 29 2.39 4.92 -17.61
CA THR A 29 3.10 6.06 -18.10
C THR A 29 4.42 5.62 -18.47
N LYS A 30 4.69 4.92 -19.46
CA LYS A 30 5.95 4.55 -19.77
C LYS A 30 6.62 5.67 -20.38
N LYS A 31 7.56 6.20 -19.97
CA LYS A 31 8.26 7.25 -20.57
C LYS A 31 9.40 6.77 -21.13
#